data_d9962e02924f688dd6cdb56574a497ad
#
_entry.id   d9962e02924f688dd6cdb56574a497ad
#
_cell.length_a   1.000
_cell.length_b   1.000
_cell.length_c   1.000
_cell.angle_alpha   90.00
_cell.angle_beta   90.00
_cell.angle_gamma   90.00
#
_symmetry.space_group_name_H-M   'P 1'
#
loop_
_entity.id
_entity.type
_entity.pdbx_description
1 polymer ?
#
loop_
_entity_poly.entity_id
_entity_poly.type
_entity_poly.pdbx_seq_one_letter_code
_entity_poly.pdbx_strand_id
1 'polypeptide(L)'
;MSSPAPLADQLDLLIRSRTAILWIRSLEEERVEALLERVASRLGGRLLLRWDFIGGLRGAVGRDGEASRNPLAALDLLSGLPAEQGAILLLKDFHRYAEDAGICRRLRNLATELRQRPHTVVITAPEWRIPAELEDAISLLDLPLPDGREIAGLLQEIAAACGEPLSPQLLEDLATACHGLSEQRVRQLAARALARRGRLGEADLAEVLEEKRQVIARSELLEYCPSEATPADIGGLESLKAWLEQRHRAFSEEARRYGLPLPRGVLLVGPQGTGKSLTAKAIAHSWGMPLLRLDVGRLFAGLVGASEARTREMILRAEAMAPCVLWIDEIDKGFGLGVGGGGDGRSDGGTSQRVLASLLTWMAEKSSAVFVVATANAVERLPGELLRKGRFDEIFLLDLPSPEERRDILDLQLRRRRPDHRIPLEVLVDRTAGFSGAELEQTVIEAMHLAFAEGREFTEADLVAA
;
A
#
# COMPACT_ATOMS: atom_id res chain seq x y z
N MET A 1 -21.85 4.85 -11.07
CA MET A 1 -22.07 3.80 -10.05
C MET A 1 -22.14 4.51 -8.71
N SER A 2 -23.20 4.34 -7.93
CA SER A 2 -23.35 4.98 -6.62
C SER A 2 -22.23 4.49 -5.69
N SER A 3 -21.60 5.42 -4.98
CA SER A 3 -20.62 5.11 -3.93
C SER A 3 -21.23 4.09 -2.94
N PRO A 4 -20.47 3.07 -2.51
CA PRO A 4 -21.01 2.11 -1.54
C PRO A 4 -21.48 2.85 -0.29
N ALA A 5 -22.63 2.44 0.24
CA ALA A 5 -23.19 3.03 1.45
C ALA A 5 -22.16 2.95 2.60
N PRO A 6 -22.08 3.97 3.47
CA PRO A 6 -21.21 3.94 4.63
C PRO A 6 -21.38 2.64 5.42
N LEU A 7 -20.30 2.07 5.95
CA LEU A 7 -20.34 0.77 6.64
C LEU A 7 -21.36 0.77 7.81
N ALA A 8 -21.53 1.91 8.48
CA ALA A 8 -22.54 2.09 9.51
C ALA A 8 -23.97 1.82 8.99
N ASP A 9 -24.29 2.27 7.79
CA ASP A 9 -25.60 2.09 7.17
C ASP A 9 -25.78 0.64 6.68
N GLN A 10 -24.73 0.01 6.20
CA GLN A 10 -24.74 -1.43 5.87
C GLN A 10 -24.98 -2.29 7.11
N LEU A 11 -24.28 -1.98 8.22
CA LEU A 11 -24.49 -2.67 9.51
C LEU A 11 -25.91 -2.46 10.04
N ASP A 12 -26.41 -1.22 10.00
CA ASP A 12 -27.77 -0.92 10.41
C ASP A 12 -28.79 -1.75 9.62
N LEU A 13 -28.63 -1.83 8.30
CA LEU A 13 -29.49 -2.63 7.43
C LEU A 13 -29.42 -4.13 7.75
N LEU A 14 -28.20 -4.69 7.88
CA LEU A 14 -28.01 -6.11 8.17
C LEU A 14 -28.58 -6.51 9.54
N ILE A 15 -28.39 -5.68 10.54
CA ILE A 15 -28.94 -5.93 11.88
C ILE A 15 -30.47 -5.81 11.89
N ARG A 16 -31.05 -4.86 11.16
CA ARG A 16 -32.52 -4.75 10.99
C ARG A 16 -33.12 -5.92 10.24
N SER A 17 -32.40 -6.43 9.23
CA SER A 17 -32.81 -7.60 8.45
C SER A 17 -32.63 -8.93 9.21
N ARG A 18 -32.24 -8.87 10.50
CA ARG A 18 -32.02 -10.02 11.37
C ARG A 18 -30.93 -10.97 10.86
N THR A 19 -29.87 -10.39 10.31
CA THR A 19 -28.67 -11.17 10.02
C THR A 19 -28.10 -11.71 11.33
N ALA A 20 -28.05 -13.03 11.45
CA ALA A 20 -27.72 -13.68 12.70
C ALA A 20 -26.24 -13.49 13.10
N ILE A 21 -25.34 -13.69 12.13
CA ILE A 21 -23.89 -13.62 12.37
C ILE A 21 -23.25 -12.74 11.32
N LEU A 22 -22.50 -11.74 11.77
CA LEU A 22 -21.68 -10.85 10.96
C LEU A 22 -20.22 -11.09 11.29
N TRP A 23 -19.37 -11.12 10.27
CA TRP A 23 -17.92 -11.20 10.47
C TRP A 23 -17.29 -9.97 9.87
N ILE A 24 -16.65 -9.16 10.72
CA ILE A 24 -15.98 -7.92 10.33
C ILE A 24 -14.48 -8.17 10.32
N ARG A 25 -13.86 -8.06 9.14
CA ARG A 25 -12.42 -8.09 9.03
C ARG A 25 -11.86 -6.70 9.37
N SER A 26 -11.07 -6.63 10.44
CA SER A 26 -10.38 -5.43 10.86
C SER A 26 -9.26 -5.75 11.84
N LEU A 27 -8.19 -4.94 11.81
CA LEU A 27 -7.16 -4.88 12.85
C LEU A 27 -7.48 -3.84 13.93
N GLU A 28 -8.53 -3.02 13.71
CA GLU A 28 -8.90 -1.87 14.55
C GLU A 28 -10.13 -2.21 15.41
N GLU A 29 -9.93 -3.03 16.43
CA GLU A 29 -11.04 -3.47 17.31
C GLU A 29 -11.80 -2.31 17.96
N GLU A 30 -11.09 -1.30 18.43
CA GLU A 30 -11.69 -0.11 19.06
C GLU A 30 -12.61 0.65 18.09
N ARG A 31 -12.20 0.74 16.82
CA ARG A 31 -13.00 1.38 15.78
C ARG A 31 -14.24 0.58 15.42
N VAL A 32 -14.14 -0.77 15.38
CA VAL A 32 -15.29 -1.67 15.22
C VAL A 32 -16.26 -1.48 16.41
N GLU A 33 -15.75 -1.42 17.61
CA GLU A 33 -16.52 -1.24 18.83
C GLU A 33 -17.27 0.10 18.83
N ALA A 34 -16.58 1.21 18.55
CA ALA A 34 -17.19 2.54 18.44
C ALA A 34 -18.24 2.60 17.31
N LEU A 35 -18.01 1.90 16.20
CA LEU A 35 -18.98 1.79 15.12
C LEU A 35 -20.24 1.05 15.57
N LEU A 36 -20.10 -0.07 16.27
CA LEU A 36 -21.22 -0.85 16.81
C LEU A 36 -21.99 -0.09 17.89
N GLU A 37 -21.33 0.73 18.73
CA GLU A 37 -22.00 1.61 19.70
C GLU A 37 -22.91 2.62 19.01
N ARG A 38 -22.41 3.27 17.94
CA ARG A 38 -23.21 4.21 17.14
C ARG A 38 -24.42 3.53 16.50
N VAL A 39 -24.20 2.33 15.92
CA VAL A 39 -25.28 1.55 15.30
C VAL A 39 -26.29 1.07 16.35
N ALA A 40 -25.85 0.57 17.49
CA ALA A 40 -26.71 0.15 18.59
C ALA A 40 -27.60 1.28 19.11
N SER A 41 -27.03 2.50 19.25
CA SER A 41 -27.77 3.69 19.65
C SER A 41 -28.83 4.09 18.61
N ARG A 42 -28.51 4.06 17.32
CA ARG A 42 -29.46 4.32 16.22
C ARG A 42 -30.62 3.31 16.18
N LEU A 43 -30.35 2.07 16.59
CA LEU A 43 -31.33 0.98 16.59
C LEU A 43 -32.22 0.92 17.85
N GLY A 44 -32.42 2.05 18.50
CA GLY A 44 -33.28 2.14 19.69
C GLY A 44 -32.62 1.72 20.99
N GLY A 45 -31.28 1.86 21.07
CA GLY A 45 -30.53 1.54 22.28
C GLY A 45 -30.35 0.03 22.49
N ARG A 46 -30.04 -0.73 21.45
CA ARG A 46 -29.74 -2.15 21.59
C ARG A 46 -28.58 -2.36 22.55
N LEU A 47 -28.65 -3.42 23.34
CA LEU A 47 -27.59 -3.78 24.28
C LEU A 47 -26.35 -4.22 23.49
N LEU A 48 -25.21 -3.56 23.68
CA LEU A 48 -23.94 -3.97 23.12
C LEU A 48 -23.15 -4.73 24.16
N LEU A 49 -23.03 -6.03 23.96
CA LEU A 49 -22.20 -6.96 24.75
C LEU A 49 -20.87 -7.17 24.07
N ARG A 50 -19.80 -7.24 24.82
CA ARG A 50 -18.46 -7.47 24.34
C ARG A 50 -17.85 -8.68 25.04
N TRP A 51 -17.20 -9.54 24.29
CA TRP A 51 -16.51 -10.68 24.85
C TRP A 51 -15.11 -10.80 24.24
N ASP A 52 -14.13 -11.03 25.09
CA ASP A 52 -12.81 -11.50 24.73
C ASP A 52 -12.43 -12.72 25.58
N PHE A 53 -11.47 -13.52 25.09
CA PHE A 53 -11.09 -14.78 25.74
C PHE A 53 -10.61 -14.59 27.17
N ILE A 54 -9.90 -13.54 27.50
CA ILE A 54 -9.30 -13.31 28.81
C ILE A 54 -10.30 -12.66 29.76
N GLY A 55 -10.92 -11.57 29.29
CA GLY A 55 -11.81 -10.73 30.10
C GLY A 55 -13.22 -11.30 30.27
N GLY A 56 -13.65 -12.20 29.40
CA GLY A 56 -15.03 -12.67 29.36
C GLY A 56 -15.98 -11.59 28.91
N LEU A 57 -17.24 -11.71 29.35
CA LEU A 57 -18.32 -10.77 29.01
C LEU A 57 -18.12 -9.41 29.68
N ARG A 58 -18.42 -8.33 28.95
CA ARG A 58 -18.53 -6.95 29.45
C ARG A 58 -19.77 -6.27 28.85
N GLY A 59 -20.31 -5.29 29.56
CA GLY A 59 -21.44 -4.49 29.10
C GLY A 59 -22.81 -5.01 29.53
N ALA A 60 -22.86 -6.04 30.40
CA ALA A 60 -24.10 -6.50 31.02
C ALA A 60 -23.96 -6.37 32.55
N VAL A 61 -24.88 -5.64 33.16
CA VAL A 61 -24.86 -5.40 34.62
C VAL A 61 -24.89 -6.74 35.37
N GLY A 62 -23.90 -6.95 36.25
CA GLY A 62 -23.83 -8.13 37.10
C GLY A 62 -23.36 -9.43 36.41
N ARG A 63 -22.95 -9.36 35.13
CA ARG A 63 -22.49 -10.52 34.35
C ARG A 63 -21.04 -10.36 33.83
N ASP A 64 -20.35 -9.34 34.29
CA ASP A 64 -18.96 -9.09 33.86
C ASP A 64 -18.06 -10.28 34.23
N GLY A 65 -17.24 -10.70 33.26
CA GLY A 65 -16.35 -11.85 33.37
C GLY A 65 -17.00 -13.21 33.06
N GLU A 66 -18.31 -13.29 32.80
CA GLU A 66 -18.92 -14.55 32.34
C GLU A 66 -18.25 -15.09 31.09
N ALA A 67 -18.22 -16.42 30.98
CA ALA A 67 -17.60 -17.13 29.86
C ALA A 67 -16.10 -16.80 29.64
N SER A 68 -15.39 -16.26 30.64
CA SER A 68 -13.94 -16.09 30.57
C SER A 68 -13.28 -17.43 30.24
N ARG A 69 -12.36 -17.42 29.27
CA ARG A 69 -11.63 -18.58 28.75
C ARG A 69 -12.51 -19.75 28.26
N ASN A 70 -13.78 -19.46 27.97
CA ASN A 70 -14.73 -20.46 27.47
C ASN A 70 -15.47 -19.94 26.24
N PRO A 71 -14.95 -20.14 25.02
CA PRO A 71 -15.57 -19.66 23.79
C PRO A 71 -16.92 -20.33 23.48
N LEU A 72 -17.15 -21.58 23.93
CA LEU A 72 -18.43 -22.24 23.75
C LEU A 72 -19.51 -21.56 24.59
N ALA A 73 -19.22 -21.29 25.88
CA ALA A 73 -20.14 -20.59 26.77
C ALA A 73 -20.38 -19.13 26.30
N ALA A 74 -19.42 -18.51 25.63
CA ALA A 74 -19.60 -17.17 25.06
C ALA A 74 -20.74 -17.11 24.02
N LEU A 75 -20.94 -18.16 23.24
CA LEU A 75 -22.03 -18.25 22.28
C LEU A 75 -23.41 -18.40 22.93
N ASP A 76 -23.45 -18.82 24.20
CA ASP A 76 -24.69 -18.98 24.96
C ASP A 76 -25.13 -17.69 25.68
N LEU A 77 -24.28 -16.66 25.72
CA LEU A 77 -24.57 -15.42 26.44
C LEU A 77 -25.85 -14.72 25.97
N LEU A 78 -26.17 -14.79 24.67
CA LEU A 78 -27.41 -14.24 24.12
C LEU A 78 -28.65 -15.05 24.46
N SER A 79 -28.52 -16.35 24.69
CA SER A 79 -29.66 -17.24 24.99
C SER A 79 -30.31 -16.91 26.31
N GLY A 80 -29.59 -16.30 27.25
CA GLY A 80 -30.09 -15.86 28.55
C GLY A 80 -30.76 -14.48 28.55
N LEU A 81 -30.82 -13.79 27.42
CA LEU A 81 -31.45 -12.46 27.32
C LEU A 81 -32.93 -12.56 26.99
N PRO A 82 -33.77 -11.59 27.46
CA PRO A 82 -35.18 -11.51 27.09
C PRO A 82 -35.31 -11.43 25.55
N ALA A 83 -36.28 -12.18 25.01
CA ALA A 83 -36.48 -12.26 23.55
C ALA A 83 -36.86 -10.92 22.91
N GLU A 84 -37.36 -9.98 23.68
CA GLU A 84 -37.80 -8.64 23.24
C GLU A 84 -36.67 -7.61 23.27
N GLN A 85 -35.61 -7.85 24.03
CA GLN A 85 -34.51 -6.93 24.17
C GLN A 85 -33.51 -7.15 23.04
N GLY A 86 -33.41 -6.22 22.09
CA GLY A 86 -32.41 -6.30 21.04
C GLY A 86 -30.98 -6.23 21.60
N ALA A 87 -30.11 -7.14 21.16
CA ALA A 87 -28.72 -7.18 21.60
C ALA A 87 -27.76 -7.47 20.45
N ILE A 88 -26.55 -6.93 20.56
CA ILE A 88 -25.40 -7.20 19.69
C ILE A 88 -24.31 -7.77 20.58
N LEU A 89 -23.81 -8.95 20.24
CA LEU A 89 -22.67 -9.58 20.91
C LEU A 89 -21.45 -9.48 20.02
N LEU A 90 -20.49 -8.65 20.43
CA LEU A 90 -19.17 -8.55 19.77
C LEU A 90 -18.24 -9.59 20.37
N LEU A 91 -17.74 -10.49 19.54
CA LEU A 91 -16.76 -11.52 19.87
C LEU A 91 -15.40 -11.13 19.24
N LYS A 92 -14.41 -10.83 20.09
CA LYS A 92 -13.08 -10.43 19.64
C LYS A 92 -12.20 -11.66 19.44
N ASP A 93 -11.44 -11.68 18.32
CA ASP A 93 -10.51 -12.75 17.94
C ASP A 93 -11.12 -14.16 17.90
N PHE A 94 -12.43 -14.27 17.73
CA PHE A 94 -13.14 -15.55 17.79
C PHE A 94 -12.80 -16.49 16.62
N HIS A 95 -12.18 -15.98 15.57
CA HIS A 95 -11.71 -16.75 14.40
C HIS A 95 -10.79 -17.92 14.80
N ARG A 96 -10.07 -17.78 15.90
CA ARG A 96 -9.15 -18.81 16.39
C ARG A 96 -9.86 -20.07 16.92
N TYR A 97 -11.16 -19.96 17.20
CA TYR A 97 -11.97 -21.04 17.75
C TYR A 97 -12.98 -21.60 16.74
N ALA A 98 -13.24 -20.89 15.64
CA ALA A 98 -14.28 -21.23 14.68
C ALA A 98 -14.10 -22.59 13.98
N GLU A 99 -12.86 -23.09 13.92
CA GLU A 99 -12.51 -24.39 13.33
C GLU A 99 -12.80 -25.58 14.27
N ASP A 100 -13.04 -25.35 15.57
CA ASP A 100 -13.46 -26.41 16.50
C ASP A 100 -14.84 -26.91 16.13
N ALA A 101 -15.00 -28.24 16.04
CA ALA A 101 -16.23 -28.87 15.58
C ALA A 101 -17.44 -28.55 16.48
N GLY A 102 -17.24 -28.43 17.80
CA GLY A 102 -18.30 -28.07 18.75
C GLY A 102 -18.72 -26.62 18.61
N ILE A 103 -17.77 -25.72 18.46
CA ILE A 103 -18.01 -24.28 18.24
C ILE A 103 -18.65 -24.04 16.88
N CYS A 104 -18.15 -24.67 15.83
CA CYS A 104 -18.73 -24.58 14.48
C CYS A 104 -20.21 -25.05 14.51
N ARG A 105 -20.50 -26.18 15.15
CA ARG A 105 -21.88 -26.68 15.30
C ARG A 105 -22.73 -25.72 16.10
N ARG A 106 -22.23 -25.16 17.20
CA ARG A 106 -22.97 -24.20 18.03
C ARG A 106 -23.28 -22.92 17.25
N LEU A 107 -22.34 -22.38 16.46
CA LEU A 107 -22.59 -21.22 15.58
C LEU A 107 -23.69 -21.47 14.58
N ARG A 108 -23.74 -22.66 13.94
CA ARG A 108 -24.85 -23.05 13.03
C ARG A 108 -26.20 -23.08 13.73
N ASN A 109 -26.27 -23.68 14.92
CA ASN A 109 -27.49 -23.71 15.71
C ASN A 109 -27.92 -22.29 16.10
N LEU A 110 -26.97 -21.48 16.58
CA LEU A 110 -27.19 -20.09 16.96
C LEU A 110 -27.69 -19.26 15.80
N ALA A 111 -27.13 -19.43 14.59
CA ALA A 111 -27.59 -18.73 13.39
C ALA A 111 -29.09 -19.00 13.10
N THR A 112 -29.58 -20.21 13.36
CA THR A 112 -30.98 -20.57 13.21
C THR A 112 -31.85 -19.96 14.33
N GLU A 113 -31.38 -20.02 15.58
CA GLU A 113 -32.08 -19.46 16.76
C GLU A 113 -32.25 -17.93 16.62
N LEU A 114 -31.20 -17.21 16.18
CA LEU A 114 -31.18 -15.75 16.12
C LEU A 114 -32.03 -15.17 14.99
N ARG A 115 -32.41 -15.96 13.96
CA ARG A 115 -33.34 -15.49 12.92
C ARG A 115 -34.70 -15.09 13.50
N GLN A 116 -35.10 -15.66 14.63
CA GLN A 116 -36.36 -15.37 15.30
C GLN A 116 -36.24 -14.34 16.43
N ARG A 117 -35.03 -13.95 16.81
CA ARG A 117 -34.73 -13.02 17.90
C ARG A 117 -34.11 -11.73 17.38
N PRO A 118 -34.25 -10.58 18.07
CA PRO A 118 -33.60 -9.32 17.66
C PRO A 118 -32.13 -9.26 18.13
N HIS A 119 -31.41 -10.37 18.05
CA HIS A 119 -30.03 -10.48 18.47
C HIS A 119 -29.11 -10.73 17.27
N THR A 120 -27.92 -10.21 17.32
CA THR A 120 -26.89 -10.39 16.28
C THR A 120 -25.56 -10.67 16.93
N VAL A 121 -24.84 -11.66 16.43
CA VAL A 121 -23.44 -11.90 16.78
C VAL A 121 -22.55 -11.19 15.77
N VAL A 122 -21.56 -10.45 16.24
CA VAL A 122 -20.55 -9.81 15.41
C VAL A 122 -19.19 -10.39 15.83
N ILE A 123 -18.49 -11.01 14.90
CA ILE A 123 -17.12 -11.49 15.08
C ILE A 123 -16.17 -10.47 14.46
N THR A 124 -15.20 -9.97 15.21
CA THR A 124 -14.12 -9.15 14.66
C THR A 124 -12.82 -9.93 14.66
N ALA A 125 -12.10 -9.88 13.53
CA ALA A 125 -10.87 -10.61 13.32
C ALA A 125 -10.00 -9.96 12.22
N PRO A 126 -8.66 -10.14 12.25
CA PRO A 126 -7.78 -9.61 11.22
C PRO A 126 -7.93 -10.31 9.86
N GLU A 127 -8.44 -11.54 9.87
CA GLU A 127 -8.58 -12.38 8.69
C GLU A 127 -9.89 -13.17 8.71
N TRP A 128 -10.31 -13.64 7.56
CA TRP A 128 -11.44 -14.54 7.43
C TRP A 128 -10.96 -16.00 7.50
N ARG A 129 -11.23 -16.65 8.62
CA ARG A 129 -11.06 -18.10 8.80
C ARG A 129 -12.42 -18.72 9.04
N ILE A 130 -13.17 -18.91 7.96
CA ILE A 130 -14.55 -19.37 8.04
C ILE A 130 -14.60 -20.81 7.56
N PRO A 131 -15.00 -21.75 8.43
CA PRO A 131 -15.26 -23.11 8.01
C PRO A 131 -16.33 -23.17 6.92
N ALA A 132 -16.17 -24.08 5.95
CA ALA A 132 -17.10 -24.23 4.83
C ALA A 132 -18.54 -24.43 5.27
N GLU A 133 -18.74 -25.07 6.41
CA GLU A 133 -20.06 -25.31 7.03
C GLU A 133 -20.77 -24.03 7.50
N LEU A 134 -20.06 -22.92 7.63
CA LEU A 134 -20.59 -21.64 8.12
C LEU A 134 -20.75 -20.59 7.03
N GLU A 135 -20.30 -20.84 5.80
CA GLU A 135 -20.31 -19.85 4.70
C GLU A 135 -21.69 -19.25 4.46
N ASP A 136 -22.74 -20.07 4.44
CA ASP A 136 -24.13 -19.61 4.24
C ASP A 136 -24.76 -18.91 5.47
N ALA A 137 -24.14 -19.06 6.65
CA ALA A 137 -24.68 -18.55 7.90
C ALA A 137 -24.09 -17.18 8.29
N ILE A 138 -22.99 -16.78 7.67
CA ILE A 138 -22.20 -15.59 8.03
C ILE A 138 -22.23 -14.57 6.90
N SER A 139 -22.51 -13.31 7.23
CA SER A 139 -22.32 -12.19 6.31
C SER A 139 -21.00 -11.51 6.59
N LEU A 140 -20.22 -11.28 5.52
CA LEU A 140 -18.88 -10.75 5.58
C LEU A 140 -18.88 -9.24 5.34
N LEU A 141 -18.13 -8.53 6.15
CA LEU A 141 -17.91 -7.09 6.05
C LEU A 141 -16.42 -6.77 6.22
N ASP A 142 -15.94 -5.83 5.42
CA ASP A 142 -14.63 -5.23 5.59
C ASP A 142 -14.75 -3.85 6.25
N LEU A 143 -13.99 -3.61 7.32
CA LEU A 143 -13.76 -2.27 7.81
C LEU A 143 -12.43 -1.77 7.22
N PRO A 144 -12.47 -0.93 6.19
CA PRO A 144 -11.25 -0.36 5.61
C PRO A 144 -10.57 0.58 6.60
N LEU A 145 -9.31 0.89 6.36
CA LEU A 145 -8.63 1.97 7.09
C LEU A 145 -9.41 3.29 6.93
N PRO A 146 -9.26 4.23 7.88
CA PRO A 146 -10.00 5.48 7.84
C PRO A 146 -9.70 6.26 6.57
N ASP A 147 -10.74 6.80 5.95
CA ASP A 147 -10.61 7.65 4.77
C ASP A 147 -10.12 9.07 5.16
N GLY A 148 -9.80 9.90 4.15
CA GLY A 148 -9.30 11.25 4.38
C GLY A 148 -10.27 12.15 5.16
N ARG A 149 -11.59 11.92 5.04
CA ARG A 149 -12.62 12.68 5.79
C ARG A 149 -12.67 12.24 7.25
N GLU A 150 -12.60 10.95 7.50
CA GLU A 150 -12.56 10.39 8.86
C GLU A 150 -11.29 10.85 9.58
N ILE A 151 -10.12 10.83 8.90
CA ILE A 151 -8.86 11.33 9.45
C ILE A 151 -8.92 12.83 9.73
N ALA A 152 -9.45 13.63 8.80
CA ALA A 152 -9.60 15.08 9.01
C ALA A 152 -10.52 15.38 10.20
N GLY A 153 -11.64 14.68 10.32
CA GLY A 153 -12.54 14.78 11.45
C GLY A 153 -11.84 14.46 12.77
N LEU A 154 -11.07 13.39 12.82
CA LEU A 154 -10.29 12.95 13.98
C LEU A 154 -9.23 13.99 14.38
N LEU A 155 -8.45 14.50 13.42
CA LEU A 155 -7.42 15.52 13.68
C LEU A 155 -8.04 16.83 14.17
N GLN A 156 -9.18 17.22 13.60
CA GLN A 156 -9.90 18.40 14.00
C GLN A 156 -10.48 18.28 15.43
N GLU A 157 -11.03 17.10 15.78
CA GLU A 157 -11.50 16.80 17.13
C GLU A 157 -10.37 16.91 18.15
N ILE A 158 -9.21 16.30 17.85
CA ILE A 158 -8.04 16.33 18.73
C ILE A 158 -7.52 17.78 18.88
N ALA A 159 -7.41 18.53 17.78
CA ALA A 159 -6.94 19.92 17.81
C ALA A 159 -7.90 20.84 18.59
N ALA A 160 -9.20 20.67 18.40
CA ALA A 160 -10.23 21.43 19.14
C ALA A 160 -10.19 21.13 20.64
N ALA A 161 -9.97 19.89 21.04
CA ALA A 161 -9.81 19.53 22.46
C ALA A 161 -8.60 20.20 23.13
N CYS A 162 -7.58 20.57 22.33
CA CYS A 162 -6.40 21.30 22.82
C CYS A 162 -6.53 22.83 22.69
N GLY A 163 -7.66 23.32 22.16
CA GLY A 163 -7.92 24.76 22.04
C GLY A 163 -7.23 25.45 20.85
N GLU A 164 -6.60 24.68 19.95
CA GLU A 164 -5.90 25.20 18.76
C GLU A 164 -6.48 24.60 17.47
N PRO A 165 -7.48 25.22 16.83
CA PRO A 165 -8.06 24.73 15.59
C PRO A 165 -7.02 24.80 14.45
N LEU A 166 -7.00 23.73 13.62
CA LEU A 166 -6.13 23.67 12.45
C LEU A 166 -6.68 24.56 11.33
N SER A 167 -5.77 25.17 10.56
CA SER A 167 -6.15 25.82 9.31
C SER A 167 -6.68 24.76 8.31
N PRO A 168 -7.63 25.11 7.43
CA PRO A 168 -8.18 24.16 6.46
C PRO A 168 -7.10 23.50 5.60
N GLN A 169 -6.10 24.24 5.16
CA GLN A 169 -5.01 23.72 4.36
C GLN A 169 -4.15 22.71 5.13
N LEU A 170 -3.70 23.05 6.32
CA LEU A 170 -2.89 22.15 7.16
C LEU A 170 -3.66 20.89 7.55
N LEU A 171 -4.97 21.00 7.78
CA LEU A 171 -5.84 19.85 8.04
C LEU A 171 -5.89 18.90 6.85
N GLU A 172 -6.02 19.43 5.63
CA GLU A 172 -6.03 18.66 4.40
C GLU A 172 -4.67 17.99 4.15
N ASP A 173 -3.57 18.72 4.34
CA ASP A 173 -2.21 18.20 4.17
C ASP A 173 -1.92 17.06 5.17
N LEU A 174 -2.24 17.26 6.46
CA LEU A 174 -2.08 16.23 7.48
C LEU A 174 -3.00 15.02 7.25
N ALA A 175 -4.25 15.24 6.86
CA ALA A 175 -5.17 14.14 6.55
C ALA A 175 -4.69 13.33 5.35
N THR A 176 -4.20 13.99 4.31
CA THR A 176 -3.59 13.34 3.14
C THR A 176 -2.32 12.56 3.53
N ALA A 177 -1.46 13.18 4.32
CA ALA A 177 -0.26 12.51 4.81
C ALA A 177 -0.59 11.29 5.68
N CYS A 178 -1.58 11.36 6.55
CA CYS A 178 -2.01 10.27 7.42
C CYS A 178 -2.81 9.18 6.71
N HIS A 179 -3.24 9.38 5.46
CA HIS A 179 -3.97 8.37 4.71
C HIS A 179 -3.23 7.03 4.69
N GLY A 180 -3.95 5.94 4.95
CA GLY A 180 -3.39 4.59 5.04
C GLY A 180 -2.81 4.21 6.41
N LEU A 181 -2.86 5.09 7.39
CA LEU A 181 -2.60 4.74 8.78
C LEU A 181 -3.90 4.34 9.47
N SER A 182 -3.81 3.46 10.47
CA SER A 182 -4.94 3.16 11.35
C SER A 182 -5.30 4.37 12.22
N GLU A 183 -6.56 4.47 12.65
CA GLU A 183 -7.01 5.53 13.54
C GLU A 183 -6.14 5.63 14.79
N GLN A 184 -5.79 4.48 15.39
CA GLN A 184 -4.93 4.44 16.57
C GLN A 184 -3.55 5.05 16.31
N ARG A 185 -2.95 4.80 15.13
CA ARG A 185 -1.66 5.42 14.76
C ARG A 185 -1.78 6.91 14.56
N VAL A 186 -2.85 7.38 13.92
CA VAL A 186 -3.12 8.81 13.75
C VAL A 186 -3.27 9.46 15.12
N ARG A 187 -4.01 8.87 16.06
CA ARG A 187 -4.13 9.35 17.44
C ARG A 187 -2.76 9.40 18.17
N GLN A 188 -1.94 8.37 18.01
CA GLN A 188 -0.60 8.33 18.61
C GLN A 188 0.34 9.40 18.03
N LEU A 189 0.29 9.63 16.72
CA LEU A 189 1.05 10.71 16.07
C LEU A 189 0.63 12.08 16.61
N ALA A 190 -0.68 12.34 16.63
CA ALA A 190 -1.22 13.57 17.16
C ALA A 190 -0.86 13.76 18.66
N ALA A 191 -0.96 12.71 19.48
CA ALA A 191 -0.57 12.77 20.88
C ALA A 191 0.92 13.06 21.06
N ARG A 192 1.82 12.49 20.24
CA ARG A 192 3.25 12.80 20.27
C ARG A 192 3.54 14.25 19.88
N ALA A 193 2.88 14.76 18.85
CA ALA A 193 3.01 16.16 18.42
C ALA A 193 2.56 17.12 19.52
N LEU A 194 1.41 16.87 20.15
CA LEU A 194 0.90 17.64 21.26
C LEU A 194 1.82 17.59 22.50
N ALA A 195 2.34 16.42 22.84
CA ALA A 195 3.26 16.27 23.96
C ALA A 195 4.58 17.05 23.76
N ARG A 196 5.05 17.17 22.50
CA ARG A 196 6.31 17.88 22.21
C ARG A 196 6.14 19.39 22.04
N ARG A 197 5.08 19.82 21.37
CA ARG A 197 4.90 21.19 20.89
C ARG A 197 3.63 21.88 21.37
N GLY A 198 2.75 21.16 22.06
CA GLY A 198 1.45 21.65 22.49
C GLY A 198 0.43 21.84 21.37
N ARG A 199 0.83 21.66 20.10
CA ARG A 199 -0.02 21.85 18.93
C ARG A 199 0.38 20.94 17.76
N LEU A 200 -0.55 20.75 16.82
CA LEU A 200 -0.30 20.13 15.52
C LEU A 200 0.19 21.19 14.53
N GLY A 201 1.12 20.82 13.62
CA GLY A 201 1.70 21.76 12.67
C GLY A 201 2.37 21.07 11.48
N GLU A 202 2.93 21.84 10.56
CA GLU A 202 3.61 21.35 9.36
C GLU A 202 4.78 20.40 9.68
N ALA A 203 5.48 20.61 10.80
CA ALA A 203 6.57 19.74 11.24
C ALA A 203 6.13 18.28 11.47
N ASP A 204 4.82 18.03 11.68
CA ASP A 204 4.28 16.69 11.90
C ASP A 204 4.20 15.88 10.61
N LEU A 205 4.21 16.54 9.44
CA LEU A 205 4.24 15.83 8.14
C LEU A 205 5.46 14.91 8.02
N ALA A 206 6.63 15.37 8.49
CA ALA A 206 7.84 14.54 8.49
C ALA A 206 7.71 13.34 9.44
N GLU A 207 7.06 13.52 10.60
CA GLU A 207 6.83 12.42 11.56
C GLU A 207 5.83 11.39 11.00
N VAL A 208 4.81 11.83 10.27
CA VAL A 208 3.87 10.95 9.58
C VAL A 208 4.60 10.10 8.54
N LEU A 209 5.49 10.70 7.74
CA LEU A 209 6.28 9.96 6.74
C LEU A 209 7.18 8.91 7.40
N GLU A 210 7.77 9.24 8.54
CA GLU A 210 8.60 8.28 9.29
C GLU A 210 7.77 7.13 9.87
N GLU A 211 6.58 7.41 10.40
CA GLU A 211 5.66 6.36 10.85
C GLU A 211 5.24 5.43 9.69
N LYS A 212 4.95 6.01 8.52
CA LYS A 212 4.67 5.23 7.31
C LYS A 212 5.85 4.34 6.92
N ARG A 213 7.08 4.85 6.99
CA ARG A 213 8.30 4.04 6.78
C ARG A 213 8.34 2.83 7.71
N GLN A 214 8.05 3.02 8.99
CA GLN A 214 8.05 1.93 9.96
C GLN A 214 6.95 0.89 9.70
N VAL A 215 5.78 1.32 9.20
CA VAL A 215 4.71 0.39 8.78
C VAL A 215 5.17 -0.47 7.62
N ILE A 216 5.84 0.13 6.62
CA ILE A 216 6.36 -0.61 5.47
C ILE A 216 7.52 -1.53 5.87
N ALA A 217 8.42 -1.07 6.74
CA ALA A 217 9.55 -1.87 7.19
C ALA A 217 9.15 -3.21 7.85
N ARG A 218 7.91 -3.31 8.33
CA ARG A 218 7.30 -4.55 8.82
C ARG A 218 6.71 -5.42 7.71
N SER A 219 6.67 -4.91 6.48
CA SER A 219 6.22 -5.69 5.33
C SER A 219 7.36 -6.55 4.81
N GLU A 220 7.09 -7.82 4.55
CA GLU A 220 8.05 -8.69 3.87
C GLU A 220 8.07 -8.48 2.37
N LEU A 221 7.04 -7.84 1.79
CA LEU A 221 6.81 -7.73 0.36
C LEU A 221 7.18 -6.37 -0.22
N LEU A 222 7.06 -5.32 0.57
CA LEU A 222 7.31 -3.94 0.16
C LEU A 222 8.49 -3.37 0.94
N GLU A 223 9.39 -2.74 0.24
CA GLU A 223 10.53 -2.02 0.80
C GLU A 223 10.34 -0.52 0.56
N TYR A 224 10.54 0.29 1.59
CA TYR A 224 10.61 1.74 1.43
C TYR A 224 11.99 2.12 0.86
N CYS A 225 12.00 2.75 -0.31
CA CYS A 225 13.23 3.24 -0.91
C CYS A 225 13.34 4.76 -0.69
N PRO A 226 14.35 5.24 0.04
CA PRO A 226 14.63 6.67 0.09
C PRO A 226 14.96 7.15 -1.33
N SER A 227 14.40 8.30 -1.70
CA SER A 227 14.59 8.88 -3.02
C SER A 227 15.11 10.30 -2.87
N GLU A 228 16.38 10.48 -3.22
CA GLU A 228 17.02 11.79 -3.30
C GLU A 228 17.29 12.18 -4.76
N ALA A 229 17.07 11.25 -5.71
CA ALA A 229 17.30 11.50 -7.12
C ALA A 229 16.26 12.47 -7.69
N THR A 230 16.72 13.43 -8.44
CA THR A 230 15.89 14.42 -9.14
C THR A 230 15.86 14.14 -10.66
N PRO A 231 14.93 14.69 -11.43
CA PRO A 231 14.97 14.60 -12.89
C PRO A 231 16.25 15.17 -13.50
N ALA A 232 16.92 16.09 -12.81
CA ALA A 232 18.20 16.64 -13.22
C ALA A 232 19.36 15.64 -13.12
N ASP A 233 19.21 14.58 -12.30
CA ASP A 233 20.18 13.51 -12.18
C ASP A 233 20.12 12.48 -13.33
N ILE A 234 19.13 12.65 -14.23
CA ILE A 234 18.94 11.80 -15.41
C ILE A 234 19.41 12.58 -16.65
N GLY A 235 20.49 12.14 -17.29
CA GLY A 235 20.91 12.68 -18.57
C GLY A 235 20.00 12.18 -19.68
N GLY A 236 19.59 13.07 -20.60
CA GLY A 236 18.66 12.73 -21.68
C GLY A 236 17.22 12.45 -21.22
N LEU A 237 16.51 11.60 -21.97
CA LEU A 237 15.13 11.16 -21.73
C LEU A 237 14.10 12.32 -21.66
N GLU A 238 14.27 13.36 -22.45
CA GLU A 238 13.47 14.60 -22.38
C GLU A 238 11.97 14.36 -22.63
N SER A 239 11.62 13.43 -23.53
CA SER A 239 10.21 13.07 -23.77
C SER A 239 9.55 12.43 -22.55
N LEU A 240 10.28 11.58 -21.83
CA LEU A 240 9.80 10.98 -20.59
C LEU A 240 9.65 12.02 -19.48
N LYS A 241 10.63 12.92 -19.32
CA LYS A 241 10.57 14.00 -18.33
C LYS A 241 9.37 14.92 -18.57
N ALA A 242 9.16 15.36 -19.83
CA ALA A 242 8.02 16.19 -20.19
C ALA A 242 6.68 15.49 -19.93
N TRP A 243 6.59 14.19 -20.23
CA TRP A 243 5.39 13.39 -19.97
C TRP A 243 5.09 13.29 -18.47
N LEU A 244 6.12 13.04 -17.64
CA LEU A 244 6.00 12.95 -16.19
C LEU A 244 5.54 14.27 -15.56
N GLU A 245 6.07 15.39 -16.01
CA GLU A 245 5.65 16.72 -15.53
C GLU A 245 4.16 16.99 -15.80
N GLN A 246 3.67 16.59 -16.99
CA GLN A 246 2.24 16.70 -17.30
C GLN A 246 1.38 15.81 -16.38
N ARG A 247 1.84 14.63 -16.02
CA ARG A 247 1.09 13.66 -15.22
C ARG A 247 1.10 13.98 -13.72
N HIS A 248 2.12 14.65 -13.22
CA HIS A 248 2.19 15.09 -11.83
C HIS A 248 0.94 15.85 -11.41
N ARG A 249 0.48 16.80 -12.23
CA ARG A 249 -0.71 17.61 -11.94
C ARG A 249 -2.01 16.82 -11.86
N ALA A 250 -2.08 15.63 -12.43
CA ALA A 250 -3.29 14.81 -12.42
C ALA A 250 -3.62 14.22 -11.02
N PHE A 251 -2.72 14.32 -10.04
CA PHE A 251 -2.99 13.94 -8.66
C PHE A 251 -3.61 15.06 -7.82
N SER A 252 -3.72 16.29 -8.36
CA SER A 252 -4.30 17.44 -7.66
C SER A 252 -5.83 17.35 -7.53
N GLU A 253 -6.38 18.04 -6.55
CA GLU A 253 -7.82 18.17 -6.36
C GLU A 253 -8.47 18.93 -7.56
N GLU A 254 -7.74 19.86 -8.18
CA GLU A 254 -8.18 20.55 -9.37
C GLU A 254 -8.40 19.59 -10.55
N ALA A 255 -7.46 18.67 -10.77
CA ALA A 255 -7.58 17.64 -11.80
C ALA A 255 -8.78 16.71 -11.55
N ARG A 256 -9.02 16.36 -10.28
CA ARG A 256 -10.18 15.57 -9.87
C ARG A 256 -11.49 16.30 -10.17
N ARG A 257 -11.59 17.59 -9.85
CA ARG A 257 -12.76 18.42 -10.16
C ARG A 257 -12.98 18.58 -11.67
N TYR A 258 -11.88 18.62 -12.42
CA TYR A 258 -11.93 18.66 -13.89
C TYR A 258 -12.38 17.33 -14.50
N GLY A 259 -12.35 16.23 -13.74
CA GLY A 259 -12.76 14.89 -14.17
C GLY A 259 -11.61 14.07 -14.81
N LEU A 260 -10.36 14.46 -14.57
CA LEU A 260 -9.22 13.67 -15.03
C LEU A 260 -9.12 12.37 -14.23
N PRO A 261 -8.93 11.22 -14.91
CA PRO A 261 -8.63 9.97 -14.20
C PRO A 261 -7.24 10.04 -13.58
N LEU A 262 -7.07 9.37 -12.43
CA LEU A 262 -5.76 9.21 -11.81
C LEU A 262 -4.81 8.44 -12.74
N PRO A 263 -3.56 8.88 -12.89
CA PRO A 263 -2.55 8.13 -13.63
C PRO A 263 -2.34 6.73 -13.03
N ARG A 264 -2.23 5.75 -13.90
CA ARG A 264 -2.07 4.34 -13.50
C ARG A 264 -0.63 3.96 -13.30
N GLY A 265 0.21 4.30 -14.27
CA GLY A 265 1.62 3.98 -14.22
C GLY A 265 2.31 4.03 -15.57
N VAL A 266 3.60 3.78 -15.56
CA VAL A 266 4.50 3.75 -16.72
C VAL A 266 5.31 2.46 -16.71
N LEU A 267 5.54 1.92 -17.91
CA LEU A 267 6.44 0.80 -18.13
C LEU A 267 7.69 1.29 -18.86
N LEU A 268 8.85 1.08 -18.24
CA LEU A 268 10.17 1.44 -18.78
C LEU A 268 10.87 0.18 -19.27
N VAL A 269 11.12 0.07 -20.56
CA VAL A 269 11.74 -1.11 -21.16
C VAL A 269 13.04 -0.73 -21.85
N GLY A 270 14.12 -1.45 -21.61
CA GLY A 270 15.41 -1.21 -22.27
C GLY A 270 16.57 -1.92 -21.61
N PRO A 271 17.77 -1.86 -22.19
CA PRO A 271 18.96 -2.51 -21.66
C PRO A 271 19.28 -2.10 -20.22
N GLN A 272 20.10 -2.89 -19.54
CA GLN A 272 20.61 -2.54 -18.22
C GLN A 272 21.46 -1.27 -18.30
N GLY A 273 21.46 -0.47 -17.23
CA GLY A 273 22.27 0.75 -17.18
C GLY A 273 21.68 1.98 -17.89
N THR A 274 20.47 1.89 -18.49
CA THR A 274 19.81 3.03 -19.18
C THR A 274 19.01 3.95 -18.26
N GLY A 275 19.19 3.84 -16.94
CA GLY A 275 18.56 4.78 -15.97
C GLY A 275 17.15 4.43 -15.50
N LYS A 276 16.59 3.26 -15.83
CA LYS A 276 15.22 2.85 -15.45
C LYS A 276 14.95 2.99 -13.95
N SER A 277 15.83 2.42 -13.11
CA SER A 277 15.68 2.46 -11.64
C SER A 277 15.90 3.86 -11.08
N LEU A 278 16.79 4.65 -11.70
CA LEU A 278 16.99 6.05 -11.34
C LEU A 278 15.75 6.88 -11.66
N THR A 279 15.09 6.60 -12.77
CA THR A 279 13.85 7.24 -13.17
C THR A 279 12.73 6.99 -12.15
N ALA A 280 12.56 5.76 -11.64
CA ALA A 280 11.57 5.47 -10.61
C ALA A 280 11.80 6.31 -9.33
N LYS A 281 13.06 6.46 -8.92
CA LYS A 281 13.46 7.30 -7.79
C LYS A 281 13.19 8.77 -8.05
N ALA A 282 13.54 9.28 -9.24
CA ALA A 282 13.34 10.67 -9.61
C ALA A 282 11.85 11.05 -9.70
N ILE A 283 10.99 10.15 -10.18
CA ILE A 283 9.53 10.34 -10.17
C ILE A 283 9.02 10.55 -8.75
N ALA A 284 9.36 9.63 -7.84
CA ALA A 284 8.90 9.69 -6.47
C ALA A 284 9.36 10.98 -5.76
N HIS A 285 10.63 11.36 -5.94
CA HIS A 285 11.17 12.59 -5.38
C HIS A 285 10.50 13.84 -5.95
N SER A 286 10.40 13.93 -7.28
CA SER A 286 9.80 15.09 -7.97
C SER A 286 8.34 15.28 -7.61
N TRP A 287 7.60 14.20 -7.38
CA TRP A 287 6.19 14.25 -7.01
C TRP A 287 5.95 14.33 -5.51
N GLY A 288 7.00 14.32 -4.69
CA GLY A 288 6.89 14.32 -3.22
C GLY A 288 6.17 13.10 -2.66
N MET A 289 6.24 11.98 -3.37
CA MET A 289 5.56 10.74 -3.00
C MET A 289 6.53 9.69 -2.45
N PRO A 290 6.12 8.88 -1.45
CA PRO A 290 6.93 7.76 -1.00
C PRO A 290 7.14 6.73 -2.12
N LEU A 291 8.37 6.19 -2.23
CA LEU A 291 8.72 5.14 -3.16
C LEU A 291 8.68 3.78 -2.45
N LEU A 292 7.82 2.91 -2.93
CA LEU A 292 7.68 1.54 -2.48
C LEU A 292 8.24 0.61 -3.54
N ARG A 293 9.25 -0.19 -3.22
CA ARG A 293 9.76 -1.23 -4.09
C ARG A 293 9.08 -2.56 -3.79
N LEU A 294 8.57 -3.20 -4.81
CA LEU A 294 8.04 -4.55 -4.72
C LEU A 294 9.15 -5.57 -4.96
N ASP A 295 9.39 -6.44 -4.00
CA ASP A 295 10.23 -7.62 -4.20
C ASP A 295 9.41 -8.73 -4.87
N VAL A 296 9.52 -8.81 -6.19
CA VAL A 296 8.80 -9.80 -7.00
C VAL A 296 9.20 -11.24 -6.61
N GLY A 297 10.45 -11.47 -6.22
CA GLY A 297 10.91 -12.77 -5.77
C GLY A 297 10.15 -13.28 -4.54
N ARG A 298 9.86 -12.40 -3.61
CA ARG A 298 9.12 -12.74 -2.39
C ARG A 298 7.63 -13.00 -2.63
N LEU A 299 7.05 -12.47 -3.71
CA LEU A 299 5.67 -12.83 -4.08
C LEU A 299 5.53 -14.31 -4.39
N PHE A 300 6.57 -14.91 -4.98
CA PHE A 300 6.56 -16.31 -5.38
C PHE A 300 7.19 -17.26 -4.34
N ALA A 301 7.83 -16.73 -3.30
CA ALA A 301 8.40 -17.54 -2.23
C ALA A 301 7.30 -18.16 -1.36
N GLY A 302 7.07 -19.48 -1.45
CA GLY A 302 6.14 -20.20 -0.59
C GLY A 302 5.31 -21.26 -1.29
N LEU A 303 4.40 -21.89 -0.54
CA LEU A 303 3.51 -22.94 -1.03
C LEU A 303 2.47 -22.40 -2.02
N VAL A 304 1.98 -23.27 -2.90
CA VAL A 304 0.90 -22.96 -3.86
C VAL A 304 -0.31 -22.37 -3.12
N GLY A 305 -0.81 -21.23 -3.60
CA GLY A 305 -1.92 -20.48 -2.97
C GLY A 305 -1.48 -19.31 -2.08
N ALA A 306 -0.28 -19.32 -1.49
CA ALA A 306 0.23 -18.21 -0.70
C ALA A 306 0.55 -16.97 -1.54
N SER A 307 0.94 -17.15 -2.81
CA SER A 307 1.32 -16.05 -3.70
C SER A 307 0.15 -15.12 -4.05
N GLU A 308 -1.06 -15.66 -4.21
CA GLU A 308 -2.26 -14.84 -4.45
C GLU A 308 -2.67 -14.03 -3.19
N ALA A 309 -2.55 -14.66 -2.01
CA ALA A 309 -2.79 -13.96 -0.74
C ALA A 309 -1.78 -12.83 -0.51
N ARG A 310 -0.49 -13.08 -0.79
CA ARG A 310 0.58 -12.08 -0.73
C ARG A 310 0.36 -10.94 -1.73
N THR A 311 -0.10 -11.25 -2.94
CA THR A 311 -0.43 -10.21 -3.93
C THR A 311 -1.55 -9.31 -3.44
N ARG A 312 -2.60 -9.86 -2.87
CA ARG A 312 -3.69 -9.08 -2.27
C ARG A 312 -3.22 -8.24 -1.09
N GLU A 313 -2.39 -8.81 -0.22
CA GLU A 313 -1.79 -8.08 0.90
C GLU A 313 -0.91 -6.92 0.42
N MET A 314 -0.06 -7.15 -0.58
CA MET A 314 0.76 -6.11 -1.21
C MET A 314 -0.09 -4.97 -1.77
N ILE A 315 -1.14 -5.31 -2.52
CA ILE A 315 -2.07 -4.32 -3.08
C ILE A 315 -2.70 -3.48 -1.96
N LEU A 316 -3.27 -4.12 -0.94
CA LEU A 316 -3.89 -3.43 0.19
C LEU A 316 -2.90 -2.49 0.90
N ARG A 317 -1.65 -2.92 1.09
CA ARG A 317 -0.60 -2.10 1.70
C ARG A 317 -0.18 -0.93 0.81
N ALA A 318 -0.04 -1.15 -0.50
CA ALA A 318 0.27 -0.07 -1.44
C ALA A 318 -0.85 0.97 -1.49
N GLU A 319 -2.11 0.55 -1.54
CA GLU A 319 -3.27 1.44 -1.49
C GLU A 319 -3.38 2.21 -0.18
N ALA A 320 -3.11 1.55 0.94
CA ALA A 320 -3.05 2.20 2.26
C ALA A 320 -1.97 3.28 2.33
N MET A 321 -0.92 3.18 1.51
CA MET A 321 0.18 4.17 1.46
C MET A 321 -0.04 5.27 0.42
N ALA A 322 -1.14 5.22 -0.34
CA ALA A 322 -1.45 6.24 -1.33
C ALA A 322 -1.58 7.65 -0.68
N PRO A 323 -1.14 8.74 -1.34
CA PRO A 323 -0.48 8.71 -2.64
C PRO A 323 0.96 8.19 -2.57
N CYS A 324 1.35 7.28 -3.46
CA CYS A 324 2.68 6.67 -3.49
C CYS A 324 3.07 6.21 -4.91
N VAL A 325 4.38 6.02 -5.10
CA VAL A 325 4.94 5.36 -6.29
C VAL A 325 5.26 3.91 -5.94
N LEU A 326 4.67 2.96 -6.64
CA LEU A 326 4.97 1.53 -6.52
C LEU A 326 5.94 1.13 -7.64
N TRP A 327 7.18 0.85 -7.28
CA TRP A 327 8.21 0.42 -8.20
C TRP A 327 8.30 -1.11 -8.26
N ILE A 328 8.06 -1.66 -9.45
CA ILE A 328 8.18 -3.09 -9.75
C ILE A 328 9.41 -3.25 -10.63
N ASP A 329 10.51 -3.69 -10.03
CA ASP A 329 11.78 -3.82 -10.74
C ASP A 329 11.86 -5.17 -11.47
N GLU A 330 12.40 -5.15 -12.69
CA GLU A 330 12.64 -6.33 -13.52
C GLU A 330 11.41 -7.26 -13.64
N ILE A 331 10.26 -6.68 -13.98
CA ILE A 331 8.98 -7.40 -14.09
C ILE A 331 9.07 -8.60 -15.06
N ASP A 332 9.95 -8.52 -16.05
CA ASP A 332 10.23 -9.58 -17.02
C ASP A 332 10.90 -10.81 -16.38
N LYS A 333 11.64 -10.65 -15.28
CA LYS A 333 12.24 -11.78 -14.54
C LYS A 333 11.22 -12.51 -13.67
N GLY A 334 10.29 -11.76 -13.07
CA GLY A 334 9.27 -12.34 -12.19
C GLY A 334 8.10 -12.96 -12.92
N PHE A 335 7.70 -12.36 -14.06
CA PHE A 335 6.50 -12.75 -14.81
C PHE A 335 6.82 -13.17 -16.26
N GLY A 336 8.09 -13.24 -16.66
CA GLY A 336 8.51 -13.55 -18.02
C GLY A 336 8.10 -14.96 -18.44
N LEU A 337 7.76 -15.09 -19.71
CA LEU A 337 7.59 -16.37 -20.36
C LEU A 337 8.96 -17.08 -20.32
N GLY A 338 9.09 -18.10 -19.48
CA GLY A 338 10.34 -18.85 -19.30
C GLY A 338 10.82 -19.50 -20.61
N VAL A 339 11.67 -18.79 -21.32
CA VAL A 339 12.48 -19.34 -22.40
C VAL A 339 13.84 -19.68 -21.83
N GLY A 340 14.03 -20.96 -21.52
CA GLY A 340 15.37 -21.54 -21.36
C GLY A 340 15.90 -21.62 -19.91
N GLY A 341 15.58 -22.69 -19.26
CA GLY A 341 16.25 -23.19 -18.06
C GLY A 341 15.75 -24.60 -17.75
N GLY A 342 16.47 -25.63 -18.23
CA GLY A 342 16.17 -27.03 -17.95
C GLY A 342 16.21 -27.31 -16.45
N GLY A 343 15.05 -27.50 -15.87
CA GLY A 343 14.87 -27.96 -14.49
C GLY A 343 13.38 -28.12 -14.23
N ASP A 344 12.94 -29.29 -13.86
CA ASP A 344 11.63 -29.82 -13.51
C ASP A 344 10.55 -28.86 -12.95
N GLY A 345 10.12 -27.83 -13.70
CA GLY A 345 9.24 -26.77 -13.21
C GLY A 345 7.87 -26.71 -13.90
N ARG A 346 7.15 -27.84 -14.00
CA ARG A 346 5.76 -27.86 -14.53
C ARG A 346 4.70 -27.29 -13.57
N SER A 347 5.04 -26.90 -12.35
CA SER A 347 4.09 -26.42 -11.33
C SER A 347 4.01 -24.91 -11.16
N ASP A 348 5.02 -24.12 -11.51
CA ASP A 348 5.08 -22.69 -11.19
C ASP A 348 4.45 -21.74 -12.24
N GLY A 349 4.34 -22.15 -13.52
CA GLY A 349 3.83 -21.28 -14.59
C GLY A 349 2.38 -20.81 -14.38
N GLY A 350 1.54 -21.61 -13.79
CA GLY A 350 0.15 -21.25 -13.49
C GLY A 350 -0.01 -20.25 -12.35
N THR A 351 0.89 -20.27 -11.37
CA THR A 351 0.87 -19.36 -10.22
C THR A 351 1.31 -17.97 -10.65
N SER A 352 2.41 -17.87 -11.40
CA SER A 352 2.90 -16.59 -11.93
C SER A 352 1.88 -15.90 -12.82
N GLN A 353 1.18 -16.63 -13.67
CA GLN A 353 0.12 -16.09 -14.53
C GLN A 353 -1.07 -15.57 -13.71
N ARG A 354 -1.50 -16.25 -12.64
CA ARG A 354 -2.61 -15.81 -11.77
C ARG A 354 -2.24 -14.58 -10.97
N VAL A 355 -1.03 -14.51 -10.42
CA VAL A 355 -0.50 -13.33 -9.72
C VAL A 355 -0.45 -12.13 -10.67
N LEU A 356 0.09 -12.32 -11.89
CA LEU A 356 0.12 -11.28 -12.91
C LEU A 356 -1.30 -10.82 -13.27
N ALA A 357 -2.22 -11.74 -13.52
CA ALA A 357 -3.61 -11.41 -13.83
C ALA A 357 -4.26 -10.57 -12.72
N SER A 358 -4.06 -10.93 -11.45
CA SER A 358 -4.56 -10.19 -10.30
C SER A 358 -3.98 -8.77 -10.24
N LEU A 359 -2.67 -8.63 -10.46
CA LEU A 359 -1.99 -7.33 -10.49
C LEU A 359 -2.52 -6.45 -11.62
N LEU A 360 -2.68 -7.02 -12.83
CA LEU A 360 -3.15 -6.30 -14.00
C LEU A 360 -4.63 -5.89 -13.89
N THR A 361 -5.47 -6.74 -13.29
CA THR A 361 -6.86 -6.40 -12.98
C THR A 361 -6.91 -5.24 -11.99
N TRP A 362 -6.14 -5.31 -10.91
CA TRP A 362 -6.04 -4.21 -9.97
C TRP A 362 -5.58 -2.91 -10.63
N MET A 363 -4.52 -2.95 -11.45
CA MET A 363 -4.05 -1.75 -12.17
C MET A 363 -5.11 -1.13 -13.07
N ALA A 364 -5.96 -1.95 -13.70
CA ALA A 364 -7.04 -1.48 -14.55
C ALA A 364 -8.21 -0.85 -13.76
N GLU A 365 -8.50 -1.36 -12.57
CA GLU A 365 -9.69 -1.03 -11.78
C GLU A 365 -9.42 -0.07 -10.61
N LYS A 366 -8.15 0.07 -10.18
CA LYS A 366 -7.80 0.88 -9.01
C LYS A 366 -8.28 2.33 -9.13
N SER A 367 -8.82 2.83 -8.04
CA SER A 367 -9.18 4.23 -7.83
C SER A 367 -8.23 4.95 -6.86
N SER A 368 -7.28 4.21 -6.28
CA SER A 368 -6.28 4.73 -5.36
C SER A 368 -5.15 5.47 -6.09
N ALA A 369 -4.58 6.49 -5.45
CA ALA A 369 -3.49 7.29 -5.98
C ALA A 369 -2.13 6.54 -5.86
N VAL A 370 -2.07 5.32 -6.38
CA VAL A 370 -0.84 4.53 -6.49
C VAL A 370 -0.36 4.61 -7.93
N PHE A 371 0.80 5.21 -8.17
CA PHE A 371 1.42 5.27 -9.49
C PHE A 371 2.42 4.13 -9.65
N VAL A 372 2.20 3.25 -10.63
CA VAL A 372 3.05 2.07 -10.84
C VAL A 372 4.17 2.41 -11.81
N VAL A 373 5.42 2.23 -11.40
CA VAL A 373 6.59 2.29 -12.28
C VAL A 373 7.15 0.89 -12.41
N ALA A 374 6.93 0.25 -13.55
CA ALA A 374 7.49 -1.07 -13.83
C ALA A 374 8.72 -0.93 -14.73
N THR A 375 9.75 -1.74 -14.48
CA THR A 375 10.95 -1.81 -15.32
C THR A 375 11.10 -3.19 -15.93
N ALA A 376 11.58 -3.25 -17.16
CA ALA A 376 11.89 -4.51 -17.85
C ALA A 376 13.16 -4.34 -18.70
N ASN A 377 13.88 -5.43 -18.91
CA ASN A 377 15.10 -5.40 -19.74
C ASN A 377 14.83 -5.72 -21.21
N ALA A 378 13.79 -6.50 -21.51
CA ALA A 378 13.47 -6.91 -22.87
C ALA A 378 11.95 -7.00 -23.07
N VAL A 379 11.46 -6.39 -24.13
CA VAL A 379 10.03 -6.38 -24.49
C VAL A 379 9.52 -7.76 -24.85
N GLU A 380 10.37 -8.56 -25.49
CA GLU A 380 10.01 -9.90 -25.98
C GLU A 380 9.76 -10.90 -24.85
N ARG A 381 10.25 -10.59 -23.65
CA ARG A 381 10.04 -11.41 -22.44
C ARG A 381 8.76 -11.08 -21.71
N LEU A 382 8.12 -9.97 -22.07
CA LEU A 382 6.92 -9.51 -21.39
C LEU A 382 5.68 -10.24 -21.90
N PRO A 383 4.79 -10.68 -21.02
CA PRO A 383 3.46 -11.15 -21.43
C PRO A 383 2.71 -10.07 -22.21
N GLY A 384 2.13 -10.42 -23.36
CA GLY A 384 1.40 -9.48 -24.21
C GLY A 384 0.27 -8.72 -23.52
N GLU A 385 -0.21 -9.26 -22.41
CA GLU A 385 -1.22 -8.62 -21.57
C GLU A 385 -0.70 -7.34 -20.89
N LEU A 386 0.58 -7.25 -20.55
CA LEU A 386 1.19 -6.03 -19.97
C LEU A 386 1.20 -4.87 -20.97
N LEU A 387 1.33 -5.17 -22.25
CA LEU A 387 1.42 -4.20 -23.35
C LEU A 387 0.06 -3.66 -23.80
N ARG A 388 -1.06 -4.23 -23.30
CA ARG A 388 -2.39 -3.77 -23.67
C ARG A 388 -2.71 -2.42 -23.02
N LYS A 389 -3.32 -1.52 -23.81
CA LYS A 389 -3.82 -0.22 -23.31
C LYS A 389 -4.77 -0.38 -22.13
N GLY A 390 -4.71 0.56 -21.19
CA GLY A 390 -5.58 0.59 -20.02
C GLY A 390 -4.98 0.00 -18.75
N ARG A 391 -3.72 -0.43 -18.78
CA ARG A 391 -2.94 -0.93 -17.63
C ARG A 391 -1.82 0.04 -17.25
N PHE A 392 -0.94 0.31 -18.19
CA PHE A 392 -0.03 1.45 -18.12
C PHE A 392 -0.58 2.58 -18.97
N ASP A 393 -0.33 3.81 -18.57
CA ASP A 393 -0.70 5.01 -19.35
C ASP A 393 0.22 5.15 -20.56
N GLU A 394 1.52 4.76 -20.38
CA GLU A 394 2.53 4.85 -21.44
C GLU A 394 3.61 3.78 -21.25
N ILE A 395 4.24 3.41 -22.35
CA ILE A 395 5.38 2.49 -22.40
C ILE A 395 6.52 3.24 -23.09
N PHE A 396 7.62 3.43 -22.34
CA PHE A 396 8.83 4.04 -22.89
C PHE A 396 9.88 2.97 -23.19
N LEU A 397 10.32 2.95 -24.43
CA LEU A 397 11.47 2.17 -24.85
C LEU A 397 12.72 3.03 -24.66
N LEU A 398 13.55 2.63 -23.73
CA LEU A 398 14.82 3.29 -23.41
C LEU A 398 15.94 2.54 -24.14
N ASP A 399 16.57 3.19 -25.08
CA ASP A 399 17.73 2.64 -25.79
C ASP A 399 19.02 3.08 -25.14
N LEU A 400 20.14 2.61 -25.66
CA LEU A 400 21.46 3.14 -25.28
C LEU A 400 21.53 4.62 -25.68
N PRO A 401 22.22 5.45 -24.87
CA PRO A 401 22.20 6.88 -25.06
C PRO A 401 22.83 7.32 -26.41
N SER A 402 22.16 8.27 -27.08
CA SER A 402 22.65 8.94 -28.27
C SER A 402 23.97 9.72 -27.98
N PRO A 403 24.70 10.18 -29.00
CA PRO A 403 25.90 11.01 -28.76
C PRO A 403 25.61 12.23 -27.88
N GLU A 404 24.48 12.91 -28.11
CA GLU A 404 24.07 14.06 -27.30
C GLU A 404 23.77 13.65 -25.86
N GLU A 405 23.02 12.59 -25.66
CA GLU A 405 22.69 12.08 -24.32
C GLU A 405 23.95 11.56 -23.60
N ARG A 406 24.92 10.92 -24.29
CA ARG A 406 26.20 10.55 -23.69
C ARG A 406 26.98 11.77 -23.21
N ARG A 407 26.98 12.85 -24.00
CA ARG A 407 27.58 14.13 -23.59
C ARG A 407 26.95 14.65 -22.31
N ASP A 408 25.62 14.69 -22.25
CA ASP A 408 24.87 15.17 -21.07
C ASP A 408 25.16 14.30 -19.84
N ILE A 409 25.18 12.97 -20.00
CA ILE A 409 25.49 12.03 -18.93
C ILE A 409 26.93 12.22 -18.41
N LEU A 410 27.90 12.33 -19.31
CA LEU A 410 29.30 12.57 -18.93
C LEU A 410 29.48 13.91 -18.21
N ASP A 411 28.90 14.99 -18.74
CA ASP A 411 28.95 16.32 -18.10
C ASP A 411 28.30 16.27 -16.70
N LEU A 412 27.14 15.65 -16.59
CA LEU A 412 26.45 15.44 -15.31
C LEU A 412 27.32 14.67 -14.29
N GLN A 413 27.94 13.57 -14.71
CA GLN A 413 28.76 12.74 -13.84
C GLN A 413 30.05 13.44 -13.43
N LEU A 414 30.62 14.23 -14.32
CA LEU A 414 31.80 15.04 -14.04
C LEU A 414 31.45 16.18 -13.08
N ARG A 415 30.39 16.96 -13.34
CA ARG A 415 29.96 18.07 -12.47
C ARG A 415 29.58 17.60 -11.06
N ARG A 416 28.99 16.45 -10.95
CA ARG A 416 28.62 15.86 -9.64
C ARG A 416 29.86 15.64 -8.75
N ARG A 417 31.02 15.37 -9.35
CA ARG A 417 32.27 15.10 -8.67
C ARG A 417 33.22 16.30 -8.66
N ARG A 418 33.19 17.11 -9.71
CA ARG A 418 33.97 18.32 -9.92
C ARG A 418 33.10 19.39 -10.59
N PRO A 419 32.43 20.24 -9.84
CA PRO A 419 31.48 21.23 -10.38
C PRO A 419 32.08 22.17 -11.44
N ASP A 420 33.39 22.48 -11.30
CA ASP A 420 34.11 23.41 -12.16
C ASP A 420 35.02 22.70 -13.21
N HIS A 421 34.74 21.43 -13.54
CA HIS A 421 35.53 20.73 -14.54
C HIS A 421 35.53 21.44 -15.88
N ARG A 422 36.63 21.33 -16.61
CA ARG A 422 36.83 21.89 -17.97
C ARG A 422 37.31 20.83 -18.97
N ILE A 423 36.98 19.58 -18.72
CA ILE A 423 37.38 18.45 -19.55
C ILE A 423 36.56 18.48 -20.84
N PRO A 424 37.20 18.47 -22.02
CA PRO A 424 36.49 18.37 -23.31
C PRO A 424 35.80 17.01 -23.42
N LEU A 425 34.55 17.00 -23.92
CA LEU A 425 33.79 15.77 -23.97
C LEU A 425 33.71 15.12 -25.34
N GLU A 426 34.18 15.80 -26.38
CA GLU A 426 34.06 15.38 -27.79
C GLU A 426 34.69 14.01 -28.02
N VAL A 427 35.93 13.83 -27.59
CA VAL A 427 36.68 12.57 -27.74
C VAL A 427 36.03 11.44 -26.92
N LEU A 428 35.52 11.77 -25.73
CA LEU A 428 34.86 10.80 -24.85
C LEU A 428 33.56 10.32 -25.44
N VAL A 429 32.74 11.23 -25.98
CA VAL A 429 31.46 10.91 -26.64
C VAL A 429 31.65 9.95 -27.81
N ASP A 430 32.70 10.18 -28.63
CA ASP A 430 33.03 9.29 -29.78
C ASP A 430 33.50 7.91 -29.32
N ARG A 431 34.37 7.85 -28.30
CA ARG A 431 34.92 6.58 -27.80
C ARG A 431 33.94 5.75 -26.99
N THR A 432 32.93 6.35 -26.45
CA THR A 432 31.90 5.66 -25.63
C THR A 432 30.68 5.24 -26.43
N ALA A 433 30.80 5.10 -27.76
CA ALA A 433 29.69 4.61 -28.60
C ALA A 433 29.24 3.22 -28.12
N GLY A 434 27.93 3.08 -27.85
CA GLY A 434 27.34 1.85 -27.34
C GLY A 434 27.42 1.66 -25.82
N PHE A 435 27.98 2.61 -25.07
CA PHE A 435 27.97 2.58 -23.61
C PHE A 435 26.62 2.95 -23.04
N SER A 436 26.19 2.26 -22.02
CA SER A 436 25.04 2.63 -21.19
C SER A 436 25.40 3.77 -20.21
N GLY A 437 24.41 4.41 -19.64
CA GLY A 437 24.64 5.45 -18.64
C GLY A 437 25.43 4.98 -17.41
N ALA A 438 25.26 3.72 -17.00
CA ALA A 438 26.01 3.13 -15.90
C ALA A 438 27.49 2.91 -16.26
N GLU A 439 27.79 2.52 -17.51
CA GLU A 439 29.17 2.37 -17.98
C GLU A 439 29.85 3.72 -18.09
N LEU A 440 29.16 4.76 -18.53
CA LEU A 440 29.67 6.13 -18.54
C LEU A 440 29.99 6.63 -17.13
N GLU A 441 29.16 6.37 -16.16
CA GLU A 441 29.41 6.68 -14.74
C GLU A 441 30.65 5.92 -14.24
N GLN A 442 30.72 4.61 -14.54
CA GLN A 442 31.84 3.79 -14.12
C GLN A 442 33.21 4.25 -14.74
N THR A 443 33.16 4.70 -15.99
CA THR A 443 34.37 5.30 -16.65
C THR A 443 34.89 6.51 -15.86
N VAL A 444 34.01 7.40 -15.41
CA VAL A 444 34.41 8.56 -14.59
C VAL A 444 34.98 8.11 -13.24
N ILE A 445 34.40 7.11 -12.61
CA ILE A 445 34.88 6.58 -11.33
C ILE A 445 36.25 5.94 -11.50
N GLU A 446 36.46 5.15 -12.56
CA GLU A 446 37.75 4.47 -12.83
C GLU A 446 38.87 5.47 -13.13
N ALA A 447 38.59 6.51 -13.92
CA ALA A 447 39.52 7.60 -14.13
C ALA A 447 39.96 8.29 -12.84
N MET A 448 39.01 8.48 -11.91
CA MET A 448 39.35 9.02 -10.58
C MET A 448 40.25 8.08 -9.79
N HIS A 449 40.02 6.76 -9.86
CA HIS A 449 40.85 5.78 -9.17
C HIS A 449 42.31 5.78 -9.74
N LEU A 450 42.43 5.83 -11.08
CA LEU A 450 43.75 5.90 -11.74
C LEU A 450 44.53 7.13 -11.27
N ALA A 451 43.94 8.31 -11.34
CA ALA A 451 44.60 9.55 -10.94
C ALA A 451 44.87 9.63 -9.43
N PHE A 452 43.96 9.13 -8.60
CA PHE A 452 44.15 9.11 -7.15
C PHE A 452 45.33 8.22 -6.72
N ALA A 453 45.54 7.09 -7.40
CA ALA A 453 46.69 6.22 -7.14
C ALA A 453 48.04 6.91 -7.42
N GLU A 454 48.07 7.91 -8.30
CA GLU A 454 49.23 8.74 -8.61
C GLU A 454 49.29 10.04 -7.78
N GLY A 455 48.34 10.26 -6.87
CA GLY A 455 48.29 11.45 -6.01
C GLY A 455 47.99 12.77 -6.75
N ARG A 456 47.31 12.71 -7.90
CA ARG A 456 46.97 13.86 -8.73
C ARG A 456 45.48 13.92 -9.05
N GLU A 457 45.06 15.04 -9.61
CA GLU A 457 43.72 15.19 -10.16
C GLU A 457 43.59 14.46 -11.50
N PHE A 458 42.39 13.93 -11.80
CA PHE A 458 42.15 13.21 -13.04
C PHE A 458 41.97 14.16 -14.25
N THR A 459 42.34 13.67 -15.40
CA THR A 459 42.36 14.41 -16.67
C THR A 459 41.57 13.68 -17.74
N GLU A 460 41.42 14.29 -18.94
CA GLU A 460 40.85 13.64 -20.11
C GLU A 460 41.59 12.32 -20.45
N ALA A 461 42.93 12.30 -20.29
CA ALA A 461 43.72 11.11 -20.59
C ALA A 461 43.36 9.91 -19.69
N ASP A 462 43.03 10.17 -18.43
CA ASP A 462 42.60 9.13 -17.48
C ASP A 462 41.23 8.59 -17.85
N LEU A 463 40.29 9.47 -18.31
CA LEU A 463 38.98 9.07 -18.81
C LEU A 463 39.06 8.26 -20.10
N VAL A 464 40.01 8.57 -20.95
CA VAL A 464 40.25 7.82 -22.19
C VAL A 464 40.91 6.47 -21.89
N ALA A 465 41.75 6.39 -20.84
CA ALA A 465 42.39 5.14 -20.41
C ALA A 465 41.41 4.19 -19.72
N ALA A 466 40.49 4.73 -18.93
CA ALA A 466 39.40 3.99 -18.27
C ALA A 466 38.39 3.44 -19.27
#